data_d0ea2857cb5cbca4e48ef5d796a0df24
#
_entry.id   d0ea2857cb5cbca4e48ef5d796a0df24
#
_cell.length_a   1.000
_cell.length_b   1.000
_cell.length_c   1.000
_cell.angle_alpha   90.00
_cell.angle_beta   90.00
_cell.angle_gamma   90.00
#
_symmetry.space_group_name_H-M   'P 1'
#
loop_
_entity.id
_entity.type
_entity.pdbx_description
1 polymer ?
#
loop_
_entity_poly.entity_id
_entity_poly.type
_entity_poly.pdbx_seq_one_letter_code
_entity_poly.pdbx_strand_id
1 'polypeptide(L)'
;MTIRRFEKELELNLAELSRNLRNRTYEPAPSRQVQIPKSDGRMRELAIPSVRDRVAQRAVLDAIESEFERQFLDCSYAFRAGRSTEMAIQQIVVARANGYRWTVEGDIANFFPSIDHRLAARLWGR
;
A
#
# COMPACT_ATOMS: atom_id res chain seq x y z
N MET A 1 20.45 -2.37 1.96
CA MET A 1 20.91 -2.17 0.57
C MET A 1 20.35 -0.86 0.05
N THR A 2 21.17 0.02 -0.59
CA THR A 2 20.72 1.26 -1.24
C THR A 2 20.23 0.98 -2.67
N ILE A 3 19.45 1.90 -3.26
CA ILE A 3 18.99 1.79 -4.65
C ILE A 3 20.19 1.61 -5.59
N ARG A 4 21.21 2.50 -5.52
CA ARG A 4 22.41 2.42 -6.36
C ARG A 4 23.16 1.06 -6.26
N ARG A 5 23.18 0.45 -5.07
CA ARG A 5 23.81 -0.85 -4.89
C ARG A 5 22.96 -1.98 -5.48
N PHE A 6 21.64 -1.87 -5.43
CA PHE A 6 20.73 -2.83 -6.04
C PHE A 6 20.81 -2.77 -7.57
N GLU A 7 20.89 -1.59 -8.14
CA GLU A 7 20.99 -1.35 -9.59
C GLU A 7 22.30 -1.84 -10.20
N LYS A 8 23.42 -1.78 -9.47
CA LYS A 8 24.71 -2.27 -9.99
C LYS A 8 24.71 -3.74 -10.41
N GLU A 9 23.89 -4.54 -9.76
CA GLU A 9 23.79 -6.00 -10.00
C GLU A 9 22.30 -6.35 -10.22
N LEU A 10 21.58 -5.52 -10.98
CA LEU A 10 20.13 -5.58 -11.11
C LEU A 10 19.64 -6.96 -11.53
N GLU A 11 20.20 -7.50 -12.60
CA GLU A 11 19.81 -8.82 -13.14
C GLU A 11 20.00 -9.94 -12.12
N LEU A 12 21.13 -9.96 -11.43
CA LEU A 12 21.44 -10.97 -10.41
C LEU A 12 20.50 -10.84 -9.20
N ASN A 13 20.28 -9.61 -8.73
CA ASN A 13 19.39 -9.33 -7.60
C ASN A 13 17.93 -9.70 -7.91
N LEU A 14 17.47 -9.43 -9.13
CA LEU A 14 16.10 -9.80 -9.56
C LEU A 14 15.97 -11.32 -9.75
N ALA A 15 16.97 -11.98 -10.34
CA ALA A 15 16.96 -13.43 -10.52
C ALA A 15 16.96 -14.16 -9.17
N GLU A 16 17.75 -13.70 -8.21
CA GLU A 16 17.77 -14.24 -6.85
C GLU A 16 16.43 -14.03 -6.14
N LEU A 17 15.88 -12.81 -6.19
CA LEU A 17 14.58 -12.50 -5.59
C LEU A 17 13.47 -13.37 -6.20
N SER A 18 13.42 -13.50 -7.52
CA SER A 18 12.45 -14.34 -8.22
C SER A 18 12.56 -15.81 -7.80
N ARG A 19 13.78 -16.34 -7.70
CA ARG A 19 14.03 -17.70 -7.22
C ARG A 19 13.55 -17.91 -5.79
N ASN A 20 13.86 -16.97 -4.89
CA ASN A 20 13.46 -17.06 -3.48
C ASN A 20 11.91 -17.01 -3.32
N LEU A 21 11.23 -16.16 -4.08
CA LEU A 21 9.76 -16.09 -4.09
C LEU A 21 9.15 -17.40 -4.61
N ARG A 22 9.65 -17.96 -5.72
CA ARG A 22 9.15 -19.22 -6.29
C ARG A 22 9.36 -20.41 -5.37
N ASN A 23 10.52 -20.46 -4.70
CA ASN A 23 10.88 -21.55 -3.79
C ASN A 23 10.27 -21.39 -2.39
N ARG A 24 9.53 -20.29 -2.13
CA ARG A 24 8.97 -19.96 -0.81
C ARG A 24 10.04 -19.83 0.28
N THR A 25 11.25 -19.43 -0.10
CA THR A 25 12.39 -19.18 0.82
C THR A 25 12.66 -17.69 1.00
N TYR A 26 11.76 -16.84 0.50
CA TYR A 26 11.90 -15.40 0.67
C TYR A 26 11.62 -15.00 2.12
N GLU A 27 12.60 -14.31 2.70
CA GLU A 27 12.49 -13.69 4.02
C GLU A 27 12.71 -12.18 3.88
N PRO A 28 11.77 -11.35 4.36
CA PRO A 28 11.93 -9.90 4.34
C PRO A 28 13.02 -9.46 5.30
N ALA A 29 13.78 -8.44 4.92
CA ALA A 29 14.76 -7.84 5.80
C ALA A 29 14.09 -6.94 6.86
N PRO A 30 14.71 -6.72 8.03
CA PRO A 30 14.22 -5.76 9.00
C PRO A 30 14.07 -4.37 8.38
N SER A 31 12.92 -3.74 8.60
CA SER A 31 12.65 -2.39 8.14
C SER A 31 13.40 -1.35 8.98
N ARG A 32 13.89 -0.29 8.34
CA ARG A 32 14.50 0.84 9.03
C ARG A 32 13.44 1.72 9.65
N GLN A 33 13.44 1.87 10.97
CA GLN A 33 12.56 2.78 11.68
C GLN A 33 13.04 4.24 11.52
N VAL A 34 12.12 5.13 11.21
CA VAL A 34 12.36 6.57 11.08
C VAL A 34 11.19 7.31 11.74
N GLN A 35 11.52 8.34 12.52
CA GLN A 35 10.52 9.22 13.11
C GLN A 35 10.39 10.50 12.28
N ILE A 36 9.17 10.86 11.93
CA ILE A 36 8.84 12.07 11.17
C ILE A 36 7.91 12.93 12.01
N PRO A 37 8.20 14.24 12.19
CA PRO A 37 7.31 15.14 12.92
C PRO A 37 6.00 15.34 12.15
N LYS A 38 4.88 15.31 12.86
CA LYS A 38 3.56 15.71 12.35
C LYS A 38 3.35 17.20 12.54
N SER A 39 2.36 17.76 11.82
CA SER A 39 1.98 19.17 11.95
C SER A 39 1.47 19.54 13.36
N ASP A 40 0.99 18.57 14.13
CA ASP A 40 0.50 18.72 15.50
C ASP A 40 1.61 18.56 16.57
N GLY A 41 2.89 18.47 16.16
CA GLY A 41 4.05 18.31 17.04
C GLY A 41 4.31 16.88 17.51
N ARG A 42 3.42 15.91 17.23
CA ARG A 42 3.65 14.49 17.53
C ARG A 42 4.61 13.87 16.53
N MET A 43 5.26 12.77 16.92
CA MET A 43 6.11 12.01 16.01
C MET A 43 5.31 10.86 15.38
N ARG A 44 5.54 10.64 14.07
CA ARG A 44 5.05 9.45 13.37
C ARG A 44 6.22 8.51 13.13
N GLU A 45 6.07 7.28 13.55
CA GLU A 45 7.02 6.23 13.22
C GLU A 45 6.73 5.67 11.83
N LEU A 46 7.76 5.61 11.00
CA LEU A 46 7.72 4.94 9.70
C LEU A 46 8.70 3.80 9.66
N ALA A 47 8.25 2.65 9.18
CA ALA A 47 9.08 1.49 8.87
C ALA A 47 9.38 1.47 7.37
N ILE A 48 10.63 1.74 6.99
CA ILE A 48 11.06 1.79 5.59
C ILE A 48 11.66 0.43 5.22
N PRO A 49 10.99 -0.36 4.36
CA PRO A 49 11.50 -1.64 3.88
C PRO A 49 12.77 -1.49 3.04
N SER A 50 13.55 -2.55 2.92
CA SER A 50 14.71 -2.58 2.02
C SER A 50 14.29 -2.44 0.56
N VAL A 51 15.23 -2.09 -0.33
CA VAL A 51 14.93 -1.98 -1.78
C VAL A 51 14.41 -3.30 -2.33
N ARG A 52 15.05 -4.43 -1.95
CA ARG A 52 14.62 -5.78 -2.33
C ARG A 52 13.18 -6.06 -1.91
N ASP A 53 12.83 -5.69 -0.68
CA ASP A 53 11.47 -5.93 -0.16
C ASP A 53 10.42 -5.05 -0.85
N ARG A 54 10.77 -3.81 -1.20
CA ARG A 54 9.88 -2.94 -1.99
C ARG A 54 9.63 -3.49 -3.41
N VAL A 55 10.66 -4.10 -4.03
CA VAL A 55 10.50 -4.78 -5.33
C VAL A 55 9.59 -5.99 -5.18
N ALA A 56 9.76 -6.80 -4.13
CA ALA A 56 8.88 -7.93 -3.85
C ALA A 56 7.44 -7.47 -3.61
N GLN A 57 7.23 -6.42 -2.80
CA GLN A 57 5.90 -5.84 -2.55
C GLN A 57 5.25 -5.33 -3.84
N ARG A 58 6.03 -4.68 -4.73
CA ARG A 58 5.50 -4.23 -6.02
C ARG A 58 5.10 -5.41 -6.91
N ALA A 59 5.89 -6.45 -6.97
CA ALA A 59 5.56 -7.64 -7.76
C ALA A 59 4.28 -8.33 -7.25
N VAL A 60 4.08 -8.38 -5.93
CA VAL A 60 2.82 -8.89 -5.35
C VAL A 60 1.66 -7.98 -5.71
N LEU A 61 1.81 -6.66 -5.57
CA LEU A 61 0.77 -5.70 -5.94
C LEU A 61 0.34 -5.87 -7.40
N ASP A 62 1.31 -5.91 -8.33
CA ASP A 62 1.03 -6.09 -9.77
C ASP A 62 0.27 -7.39 -10.07
N ALA A 63 0.52 -8.44 -9.29
CA ALA A 63 -0.16 -9.72 -9.46
C ALA A 63 -1.62 -9.71 -8.99
N ILE A 64 -1.97 -8.89 -7.98
CA ILE A 64 -3.28 -8.91 -7.35
C ILE A 64 -4.15 -7.68 -7.69
N GLU A 65 -3.56 -6.59 -8.17
CA GLU A 65 -4.22 -5.30 -8.39
C GLU A 65 -5.48 -5.44 -9.26
N SER A 66 -5.40 -6.20 -10.36
CA SER A 66 -6.53 -6.38 -11.28
C SER A 66 -7.72 -7.11 -10.64
N GLU A 67 -7.46 -8.01 -9.69
CA GLU A 67 -8.52 -8.73 -8.97
C GLU A 67 -9.24 -7.81 -7.99
N PHE A 68 -8.48 -6.99 -7.25
CA PHE A 68 -9.07 -6.02 -6.34
C PHE A 68 -9.76 -4.88 -7.06
N GLU A 69 -9.20 -4.42 -8.19
CA GLU A 69 -9.80 -3.33 -8.98
C GLU A 69 -11.24 -3.66 -9.41
N ARG A 70 -11.53 -4.92 -9.74
CA ARG A 70 -12.89 -5.37 -10.07
C ARG A 70 -13.89 -5.34 -8.91
N GLN A 71 -13.38 -5.34 -7.68
CA GLN A 71 -14.20 -5.37 -6.46
C GLN A 71 -14.42 -3.97 -5.85
N PHE A 72 -13.62 -2.98 -6.25
CA PHE A 72 -13.76 -1.64 -5.72
C PHE A 72 -15.02 -0.95 -6.24
N LEU A 73 -15.72 -0.29 -5.33
CA LEU A 73 -16.86 0.57 -5.68
C LEU A 73 -16.41 1.80 -6.47
N ASP A 74 -17.29 2.37 -7.29
CA ASP A 74 -17.01 3.56 -8.08
C ASP A 74 -16.68 4.79 -7.22
N CYS A 75 -17.17 4.84 -5.99
CA CYS A 75 -16.88 5.89 -5.03
C CYS A 75 -15.55 5.72 -4.27
N SER A 76 -14.79 4.66 -4.54
CA SER A 76 -13.46 4.44 -3.97
C SER A 76 -12.41 5.07 -4.87
N TYR A 77 -11.69 6.08 -4.37
CA TYR A 77 -10.74 6.88 -5.18
C TYR A 77 -9.28 6.66 -4.79
N ALA A 78 -8.99 6.37 -3.52
CA ALA A 78 -7.63 6.30 -3.01
C ALA A 78 -6.87 5.05 -3.51
N PHE A 79 -5.60 5.23 -3.87
CA PHE A 79 -4.68 4.16 -4.28
C PHE A 79 -5.13 3.32 -5.48
N ARG A 80 -5.92 3.89 -6.39
CA ARG A 80 -6.40 3.23 -7.60
C ARG A 80 -5.86 3.91 -8.85
N ALA A 81 -5.45 3.13 -9.84
CA ALA A 81 -5.03 3.63 -11.15
C ALA A 81 -6.20 4.39 -11.84
N GLY A 82 -5.91 5.53 -12.46
CA GLY A 82 -6.92 6.34 -13.15
C GLY A 82 -7.90 7.07 -12.23
N ARG A 83 -7.73 7.03 -10.90
CA ARG A 83 -8.52 7.78 -9.92
C ARG A 83 -7.67 8.88 -9.28
N SER A 84 -8.29 9.98 -8.88
CA SER A 84 -7.58 11.09 -8.26
C SER A 84 -8.41 11.78 -7.17
N THR A 85 -7.73 12.59 -6.35
CA THR A 85 -8.38 13.43 -5.34
C THR A 85 -9.35 14.42 -5.97
N GLU A 86 -9.01 14.98 -7.14
CA GLU A 86 -9.86 15.91 -7.87
C GLU A 86 -11.17 15.26 -8.29
N MET A 87 -11.15 14.00 -8.74
CA MET A 87 -12.36 13.25 -9.08
C MET A 87 -13.24 13.03 -7.85
N ALA A 88 -12.67 12.74 -6.69
CA ALA A 88 -13.41 12.61 -5.44
C ALA A 88 -14.09 13.94 -5.05
N ILE A 89 -13.36 15.06 -5.16
CA ILE A 89 -13.89 16.40 -4.89
C ILE A 89 -15.02 16.73 -5.87
N GLN A 90 -14.88 16.43 -7.16
CA GLN A 90 -15.94 16.65 -8.14
C GLN A 90 -17.23 15.90 -7.79
N GLN A 91 -17.14 14.67 -7.32
CA GLN A 91 -18.31 13.91 -6.87
C GLN A 91 -19.02 14.58 -5.68
N ILE A 92 -18.26 15.12 -4.74
CA ILE A 92 -18.84 15.88 -3.62
C ILE A 92 -19.56 17.14 -4.12
N VAL A 93 -18.95 17.87 -5.08
CA VAL A 93 -19.55 19.06 -5.69
C VAL A 93 -20.88 18.71 -6.40
N VAL A 94 -20.88 17.63 -7.18
CA VAL A 94 -22.10 17.13 -7.87
C VAL A 94 -23.17 16.72 -6.86
N ALA A 95 -22.82 15.98 -5.81
CA ALA A 95 -23.75 15.61 -4.77
C ALA A 95 -24.39 16.86 -4.11
N ARG A 96 -23.57 17.88 -3.81
CA ARG A 96 -24.06 19.15 -3.25
C ARG A 96 -25.01 19.86 -4.21
N ALA A 97 -24.72 19.90 -5.50
CA ALA A 97 -25.59 20.48 -6.52
C ALA A 97 -26.94 19.76 -6.62
N ASN A 98 -26.96 18.44 -6.40
CA ASN A 98 -28.14 17.59 -6.36
C ASN A 98 -28.94 17.69 -5.03
N GLY A 99 -28.57 18.62 -4.14
CA GLY A 99 -29.35 18.93 -2.93
C GLY A 99 -28.87 18.21 -1.65
N TYR A 100 -27.84 17.37 -1.71
CA TYR A 100 -27.23 16.79 -0.49
C TYR A 100 -26.54 17.89 0.32
N ARG A 101 -26.95 18.10 1.55
CA ARG A 101 -26.47 19.20 2.42
C ARG A 101 -25.65 18.74 3.62
N TRP A 102 -25.71 17.45 3.93
CA TRP A 102 -25.05 16.87 5.08
C TRP A 102 -23.90 15.98 4.64
N THR A 103 -22.77 16.09 5.32
CA THR A 103 -21.61 15.23 5.13
C THR A 103 -21.29 14.54 6.45
N VAL A 104 -21.05 13.25 6.39
CA VAL A 104 -20.53 12.46 7.52
C VAL A 104 -19.11 12.08 7.19
N GLU A 105 -18.18 12.40 8.07
CA GLU A 105 -16.77 11.98 7.97
C GLU A 105 -16.49 10.89 9.01
N GLY A 106 -15.82 9.83 8.59
CA GLY A 106 -15.42 8.73 9.46
C GLY A 106 -14.02 8.25 9.09
N ASP A 107 -13.23 7.93 10.11
CA ASP A 107 -11.88 7.36 9.95
C ASP A 107 -11.68 6.22 10.95
N ILE A 108 -10.93 5.19 10.54
CA ILE A 108 -10.63 4.04 11.38
C ILE A 108 -9.35 4.32 12.17
N ALA A 109 -9.49 4.46 13.48
CA ALA A 109 -8.34 4.68 14.34
C ALA A 109 -7.38 3.49 14.32
N ASN A 110 -6.10 3.79 14.09
CA ASN A 110 -5.03 2.78 14.07
C ASN A 110 -5.31 1.58 13.14
N PHE A 111 -5.87 1.81 11.97
CA PHE A 111 -6.30 0.76 11.05
C PHE A 111 -5.22 -0.33 10.84
N PHE A 112 -4.03 0.03 10.33
CA PHE A 112 -2.98 -0.95 10.06
C PHE A 112 -2.47 -1.70 11.30
N PRO A 113 -2.19 -1.03 12.44
CA PRO A 113 -1.82 -1.73 13.68
C PRO A 113 -2.91 -2.63 14.26
N SER A 114 -4.18 -2.39 13.93
CA SER A 114 -5.31 -3.20 14.42
C SER A 114 -5.59 -4.47 13.60
N ILE A 115 -4.94 -4.63 12.44
CA ILE A 115 -5.14 -5.81 11.60
C ILE A 115 -4.52 -7.05 12.26
N ASP A 116 -5.35 -8.07 12.52
CA ASP A 116 -4.86 -9.39 12.91
C ASP A 116 -4.19 -10.09 11.72
N HIS A 117 -2.86 -10.13 11.73
CA HIS A 117 -2.07 -10.71 10.63
C HIS A 117 -2.33 -12.21 10.45
N ARG A 118 -2.70 -12.96 11.52
CA ARG A 118 -3.03 -14.39 11.41
C ARG A 118 -4.36 -14.59 10.72
N LEU A 119 -5.33 -13.74 11.03
CA LEU A 119 -6.63 -13.74 10.35
C LEU A 119 -6.47 -13.34 8.88
N ALA A 120 -5.73 -12.26 8.59
CA ALA A 120 -5.46 -11.82 7.24
C ALA A 120 -4.81 -12.93 6.40
N ALA A 121 -3.76 -13.59 6.93
CA ALA A 121 -3.09 -14.70 6.24
C ALA A 121 -4.02 -15.90 5.96
N ARG A 122 -4.92 -16.23 6.89
CA ARG A 122 -5.91 -17.31 6.69
C ARG A 122 -6.94 -16.99 5.62
N LEU A 123 -7.39 -15.73 5.55
CA LEU A 123 -8.34 -15.28 4.54
C LEU A 123 -7.71 -15.24 3.14
N TRP A 124 -6.42 -14.93 3.07
CA TRP A 124 -5.66 -14.87 1.82
C TRP A 124 -5.29 -16.24 1.25
N GLY A 125 -5.13 -17.22 2.11
CA GLY A 125 -4.73 -18.59 1.73
C GLY A 125 -5.89 -19.52 1.31
N ARG A 126 -7.12 -19.00 1.19
CA ARG A 126 -8.31 -19.71 0.67
C ARG A 126 -8.56 -19.34 -0.77
#